data_2eee1cf170f5c0a4cb3d1b07e8b0e57f
#
_entry.id   2eee1cf170f5c0a4cb3d1b07e8b0e57f
#
_cell.length_a   1.000
_cell.length_b   1.000
_cell.length_c   1.000
_cell.angle_alpha   90.00
_cell.angle_beta   90.00
_cell.angle_gamma   90.00
#
_symmetry.space_group_name_H-M   'P 1'
#
loop_
_entity.id
_entity.type
_entity.pdbx_description
1 polymer ?
#
loop_
_entity_poly.entity_id
_entity_poly.type
_entity_poly.pdbx_seq_one_letter_code
_entity_poly.pdbx_strand_id
1 'polypeptide(L)'
;KRRNITPIVDLCHFGVPDWLGNFQNLEFSRLFDGYARAFAERFPWVQLYTPVNEMFICASFSARYGWWNEQLQSDQAFVTALKNLVKANVLAMKAILDVRPDAIFIQSESSEYFHAENPAAIKPAEILNAARFLSLDLNYGRRVESEMYEYLMDNGMTREEYHFFLSSKLKHHCIMGNDYYVTNEHRVAEDGSTSASGEVFGYDGITWQYYDRYRLPVMHTETNFSEGPNGDEA
;
A
#
# COMPACT_ATOMS: atom_id res chain seq x y z
N LYS A 1 6.79 27.74 3.59
CA LYS A 1 7.39 28.79 2.71
C LYS A 1 8.62 29.47 3.34
N ARG A 2 8.63 29.75 4.66
CA ARG A 2 9.77 30.44 5.31
C ARG A 2 11.10 29.64 5.26
N ARG A 3 11.07 28.32 5.05
CA ARG A 3 12.26 27.46 5.08
C ARG A 3 12.62 26.84 3.73
N ASN A 4 11.93 27.19 2.67
CA ASN A 4 12.13 26.64 1.32
C ASN A 4 12.05 25.10 1.29
N ILE A 5 11.12 24.52 2.07
CA ILE A 5 10.85 23.09 2.12
C ILE A 5 9.53 22.83 1.39
N THR A 6 9.53 21.88 0.47
CA THR A 6 8.32 21.35 -0.18
C THR A 6 7.83 20.16 0.63
N PRO A 7 6.63 20.21 1.25
CA PRO A 7 6.10 19.09 1.99
C PRO A 7 5.48 18.06 1.06
N ILE A 8 5.62 16.79 1.39
CA ILE A 8 4.73 15.71 0.98
C ILE A 8 3.78 15.50 2.16
N VAL A 9 2.48 15.56 1.93
CA VAL A 9 1.49 15.47 3.01
C VAL A 9 0.82 14.11 2.98
N ASP A 10 0.99 13.40 4.07
CA ASP A 10 0.35 12.14 4.33
C ASP A 10 -1.00 12.37 5.05
N LEU A 11 -2.10 11.87 4.48
CA LEU A 11 -3.45 12.12 5.02
C LEU A 11 -3.98 10.99 5.90
N CYS A 12 -3.52 9.76 5.67
CA CYS A 12 -3.86 8.59 6.47
C CYS A 12 -2.65 7.68 6.63
N HIS A 13 -2.10 7.67 7.85
CA HIS A 13 -0.96 6.82 8.23
C HIS A 13 -1.42 5.91 9.37
N PHE A 14 -2.14 4.83 8.96
CA PHE A 14 -2.65 3.69 9.72
C PHE A 14 -3.77 3.96 10.73
N GLY A 15 -4.14 5.17 11.00
CA GLY A 15 -5.17 5.50 11.98
C GLY A 15 -6.43 6.12 11.39
N VAL A 16 -7.56 5.86 12.04
CA VAL A 16 -8.84 6.51 11.77
C VAL A 16 -9.45 7.03 13.07
N PRO A 17 -10.31 8.08 13.03
CA PRO A 17 -11.02 8.53 14.21
C PRO A 17 -11.92 7.44 14.82
N ASP A 18 -12.01 7.37 16.13
CA ASP A 18 -12.79 6.35 16.86
C ASP A 18 -14.23 6.23 16.38
N TRP A 19 -14.87 7.35 16.06
CA TRP A 19 -16.27 7.37 15.59
C TRP A 19 -16.43 6.70 14.21
N LEU A 20 -15.37 6.57 13.41
CA LEU A 20 -15.38 5.88 12.13
C LEU A 20 -15.22 4.36 12.30
N GLY A 21 -14.62 3.94 13.40
CA GLY A 21 -14.36 2.55 13.76
C GLY A 21 -13.06 2.05 13.14
N ASN A 22 -13.15 1.42 11.97
CA ASN A 22 -12.01 0.80 11.32
C ASN A 22 -12.20 0.71 9.80
N PHE A 23 -11.29 0.03 9.10
CA PHE A 23 -11.31 -0.11 7.64
C PHE A 23 -12.37 -1.11 7.12
N GLN A 24 -13.09 -1.83 7.99
CA GLN A 24 -14.25 -2.63 7.60
C GLN A 24 -15.48 -1.75 7.35
N ASN A 25 -15.46 -0.48 7.77
CA ASN A 25 -16.57 0.45 7.60
C ASN A 25 -16.74 0.82 6.12
N LEU A 26 -17.90 0.48 5.54
CA LEU A 26 -18.22 0.74 4.13
C LEU A 26 -18.26 2.24 3.78
N GLU A 27 -18.49 3.10 4.79
CA GLU A 27 -18.51 4.55 4.60
C GLU A 27 -17.09 5.17 4.62
N PHE A 28 -16.06 4.41 5.01
CA PHE A 28 -14.69 4.93 5.14
C PHE A 28 -14.25 5.68 3.90
N SER A 29 -14.35 5.06 2.72
CA SER A 29 -13.87 5.65 1.48
C SER A 29 -14.60 6.95 1.11
N ARG A 30 -15.90 7.05 1.36
CA ARG A 30 -16.70 8.26 1.12
C ARG A 30 -16.37 9.38 2.10
N LEU A 31 -16.19 9.04 3.37
CA LEU A 31 -15.84 10.01 4.40
C LEU A 31 -14.43 10.54 4.22
N PHE A 32 -13.50 9.67 3.82
CA PHE A 32 -12.13 10.05 3.53
C PHE A 32 -12.01 10.95 2.29
N ASP A 33 -12.81 10.72 1.25
CA ASP A 33 -12.95 11.61 0.09
C ASP A 33 -13.29 13.04 0.53
N GLY A 34 -14.32 13.20 1.37
CA GLY A 34 -14.70 14.49 1.92
C GLY A 34 -13.60 15.17 2.75
N TYR A 35 -12.88 14.38 3.55
CA TYR A 35 -11.73 14.87 4.32
C TYR A 35 -10.59 15.35 3.41
N ALA A 36 -10.22 14.56 2.40
CA ALA A 36 -9.15 14.91 1.46
C ALA A 36 -9.48 16.18 0.67
N ARG A 37 -10.73 16.34 0.22
CA ARG A 37 -11.22 17.57 -0.42
C ARG A 37 -11.10 18.76 0.50
N ALA A 38 -11.64 18.68 1.72
CA ALA A 38 -11.58 19.76 2.70
C ALA A 38 -10.15 20.16 3.05
N PHE A 39 -9.24 19.18 3.12
CA PHE A 39 -7.82 19.45 3.33
C PHE A 39 -7.22 20.23 2.15
N ALA A 40 -7.45 19.80 0.90
CA ALA A 40 -6.94 20.45 -0.29
C ALA A 40 -7.48 21.89 -0.42
N GLU A 41 -8.77 22.10 -0.17
CA GLU A 41 -9.38 23.44 -0.15
C GLU A 41 -8.78 24.35 0.93
N ARG A 42 -8.49 23.80 2.10
CA ARG A 42 -7.90 24.54 3.22
C ARG A 42 -6.44 24.89 2.99
N PHE A 43 -5.70 24.01 2.27
CA PHE A 43 -4.26 24.15 2.04
C PHE A 43 -3.92 24.08 0.54
N PRO A 44 -4.45 24.99 -0.30
CA PRO A 44 -4.34 24.89 -1.76
C PRO A 44 -2.91 25.06 -2.30
N TRP A 45 -1.96 25.39 -1.45
CA TRP A 45 -0.54 25.48 -1.78
C TRP A 45 0.21 24.14 -1.68
N VAL A 46 -0.42 23.09 -1.09
CA VAL A 46 0.13 21.73 -1.06
C VAL A 46 -0.04 21.11 -2.44
N GLN A 47 1.01 20.50 -2.96
CA GLN A 47 1.03 19.86 -4.27
C GLN A 47 1.31 18.38 -4.19
N LEU A 48 2.10 17.94 -3.20
CA LEU A 48 2.55 16.56 -3.07
C LEU A 48 1.79 15.88 -1.93
N TYR A 49 1.21 14.72 -2.21
CA TYR A 49 0.38 13.98 -1.25
C TYR A 49 0.70 12.50 -1.26
N THR A 50 0.60 11.87 -0.09
CA THR A 50 0.39 10.45 0.11
C THR A 50 -1.01 10.30 0.72
N PRO A 51 -2.08 10.09 -0.07
CA PRO A 51 -3.42 10.10 0.52
C PRO A 51 -3.61 8.98 1.54
N VAL A 52 -3.20 7.74 1.21
CA VAL A 52 -3.16 6.62 2.16
C VAL A 52 -1.78 5.96 2.06
N ASN A 53 -1.06 5.93 3.18
CA ASN A 53 0.24 5.29 3.30
C ASN A 53 0.10 3.76 3.38
N GLU A 54 0.97 3.01 2.69
CA GLU A 54 1.12 1.54 2.75
C GLU A 54 -0.22 0.78 2.83
N MET A 55 -1.06 0.92 1.83
CA MET A 55 -2.42 0.34 1.82
C MET A 55 -2.41 -1.19 2.02
N PHE A 56 -1.42 -1.90 1.46
CA PHE A 56 -1.29 -3.35 1.59
C PHE A 56 -0.91 -3.74 3.02
N ILE A 57 0.11 -3.09 3.59
CA ILE A 57 0.55 -3.34 4.97
C ILE A 57 -0.54 -2.96 5.96
N CYS A 58 -1.16 -1.81 5.78
CA CYS A 58 -2.26 -1.38 6.64
C CYS A 58 -3.39 -2.42 6.70
N ALA A 59 -3.81 -2.95 5.54
CA ALA A 59 -4.82 -4.01 5.48
C ALA A 59 -4.32 -5.33 6.09
N SER A 60 -3.07 -5.72 5.80
CA SER A 60 -2.50 -6.98 6.26
C SER A 60 -2.35 -7.00 7.79
N PHE A 61 -1.78 -5.95 8.36
CA PHE A 61 -1.50 -5.89 9.80
C PHE A 61 -2.77 -5.67 10.62
N SER A 62 -3.76 -4.96 10.07
CA SER A 62 -5.03 -4.70 10.76
C SER A 62 -5.99 -5.90 10.67
N ALA A 63 -6.09 -6.56 9.51
CA ALA A 63 -7.19 -7.45 9.23
C ALA A 63 -6.78 -8.89 8.87
N ARG A 64 -5.53 -9.14 8.46
CA ARG A 64 -5.04 -10.49 8.14
C ARG A 64 -4.26 -11.11 9.29
N TYR A 65 -3.40 -10.31 9.93
CA TYR A 65 -2.55 -10.76 11.03
C TYR A 65 -3.07 -10.34 12.41
N GLY A 66 -3.92 -9.32 12.46
CA GLY A 66 -4.53 -8.84 13.71
C GLY A 66 -3.56 -8.12 14.65
N TRP A 67 -2.51 -7.51 14.10
CA TRP A 67 -1.49 -6.82 14.90
C TRP A 67 -1.85 -5.39 15.21
N TRP A 68 -2.64 -4.74 14.34
CA TRP A 68 -3.04 -3.34 14.46
C TRP A 68 -4.56 -3.19 14.58
N ASN A 69 -5.03 -1.98 14.76
CA ASN A 69 -6.39 -1.45 14.80
C ASN A 69 -7.52 -2.47 14.98
N GLU A 70 -7.82 -3.21 13.92
CA GLU A 70 -9.02 -4.07 13.82
C GLU A 70 -8.86 -5.39 14.56
N GLN A 71 -7.62 -5.86 14.71
CA GLN A 71 -7.27 -7.14 15.34
C GLN A 71 -8.04 -8.35 14.74
N LEU A 72 -8.39 -8.25 13.45
CA LEU A 72 -9.03 -9.32 12.70
C LEU A 72 -7.98 -10.26 12.08
N GLN A 73 -8.35 -11.51 11.83
CA GLN A 73 -7.43 -12.54 11.33
C GLN A 73 -8.13 -13.41 10.27
N SER A 74 -8.46 -12.81 9.12
CA SER A 74 -9.05 -13.56 8.00
C SER A 74 -8.76 -12.90 6.66
N ASP A 75 -8.73 -13.71 5.60
CA ASP A 75 -8.59 -13.21 4.24
C ASP A 75 -9.79 -12.34 3.82
N GLN A 76 -11.00 -12.66 4.28
CA GLN A 76 -12.18 -11.83 4.03
C GLN A 76 -12.05 -10.45 4.65
N ALA A 77 -11.57 -10.34 5.88
CA ALA A 77 -11.35 -9.05 6.54
C ALA A 77 -10.23 -8.27 5.84
N PHE A 78 -9.14 -8.97 5.46
CA PHE A 78 -8.06 -8.37 4.69
C PHE A 78 -8.54 -7.78 3.36
N VAL A 79 -9.29 -8.53 2.57
CA VAL A 79 -9.80 -8.05 1.27
C VAL A 79 -10.78 -6.90 1.47
N THR A 80 -11.59 -6.92 2.54
CA THR A 80 -12.49 -5.79 2.87
C THR A 80 -11.71 -4.53 3.23
N ALA A 81 -10.70 -4.63 4.10
CA ALA A 81 -9.84 -3.50 4.44
C ALA A 81 -9.08 -2.99 3.21
N LEU A 82 -8.46 -3.88 2.43
CA LEU A 82 -7.69 -3.55 1.24
C LEU A 82 -8.54 -2.76 0.22
N LYS A 83 -9.71 -3.29 -0.16
CA LYS A 83 -10.57 -2.61 -1.14
C LYS A 83 -11.07 -1.26 -0.63
N ASN A 84 -11.35 -1.11 0.65
CA ASN A 84 -11.78 0.14 1.25
C ASN A 84 -10.65 1.18 1.28
N LEU A 85 -9.43 0.78 1.66
CA LEU A 85 -8.24 1.63 1.65
C LEU A 85 -7.90 2.12 0.24
N VAL A 86 -7.82 1.19 -0.73
CA VAL A 86 -7.52 1.55 -2.12
C VAL A 86 -8.62 2.43 -2.72
N LYS A 87 -9.90 2.14 -2.43
CA LYS A 87 -11.01 2.99 -2.88
C LYS A 87 -10.93 4.38 -2.27
N ALA A 88 -10.61 4.48 -0.98
CA ALA A 88 -10.41 5.76 -0.30
C ALA A 88 -9.27 6.56 -0.96
N ASN A 89 -8.15 5.90 -1.25
CA ASN A 89 -7.01 6.52 -1.92
C ASN A 89 -7.38 7.05 -3.31
N VAL A 90 -8.07 6.25 -4.14
CA VAL A 90 -8.50 6.65 -5.49
C VAL A 90 -9.49 7.83 -5.44
N LEU A 91 -10.44 7.81 -4.51
CA LEU A 91 -11.41 8.91 -4.35
C LEU A 91 -10.74 10.17 -3.84
N ALA A 92 -9.84 10.05 -2.85
CA ALA A 92 -9.06 11.18 -2.34
C ALA A 92 -8.20 11.84 -3.43
N MET A 93 -7.53 11.04 -4.28
CA MET A 93 -6.78 11.58 -5.42
C MET A 93 -7.69 12.40 -6.35
N LYS A 94 -8.89 11.90 -6.68
CA LYS A 94 -9.86 12.62 -7.51
C LYS A 94 -10.30 13.93 -6.84
N ALA A 95 -10.67 13.88 -5.56
CA ALA A 95 -11.10 15.05 -4.81
C ALA A 95 -9.99 16.13 -4.72
N ILE A 96 -8.74 15.72 -4.53
CA ILE A 96 -7.60 16.63 -4.52
C ILE A 96 -7.38 17.24 -5.90
N LEU A 97 -7.45 16.46 -7.00
CA LEU A 97 -7.27 16.95 -8.36
C LEU A 97 -8.36 17.95 -8.78
N ASP A 98 -9.58 17.82 -8.28
CA ASP A 98 -10.65 18.81 -8.51
C ASP A 98 -10.29 20.20 -7.94
N VAL A 99 -9.51 20.23 -6.86
CA VAL A 99 -9.05 21.46 -6.19
C VAL A 99 -7.68 21.91 -6.72
N ARG A 100 -6.79 20.94 -6.94
CA ARG A 100 -5.40 21.11 -7.35
C ARG A 100 -5.07 20.21 -8.55
N PRO A 101 -5.35 20.64 -9.80
CA PRO A 101 -5.19 19.80 -10.99
C PRO A 101 -3.75 19.35 -11.27
N ASP A 102 -2.75 20.03 -10.72
CA ASP A 102 -1.32 19.70 -10.82
C ASP A 102 -0.78 18.95 -9.59
N ALA A 103 -1.66 18.38 -8.75
CA ALA A 103 -1.25 17.55 -7.64
C ALA A 103 -0.53 16.29 -8.12
N ILE A 104 0.49 15.89 -7.36
CA ILE A 104 1.28 14.67 -7.58
C ILE A 104 1.13 13.80 -6.34
N PHE A 105 0.94 12.49 -6.56
CA PHE A 105 0.71 11.53 -5.51
C PHE A 105 1.91 10.59 -5.39
N ILE A 106 2.53 10.58 -4.23
CA ILE A 106 3.53 9.60 -3.86
C ILE A 106 2.78 8.41 -3.27
N GLN A 107 2.74 7.29 -4.02
CA GLN A 107 2.10 6.07 -3.58
C GLN A 107 3.10 5.25 -2.79
N SER A 108 3.27 5.62 -1.51
CA SER A 108 4.16 4.94 -0.57
C SER A 108 3.58 3.57 -0.23
N GLU A 109 4.35 2.53 -0.47
CA GLU A 109 3.97 1.14 -0.20
C GLU A 109 5.19 0.33 0.19
N SER A 110 5.00 -0.62 1.11
CA SER A 110 6.03 -1.55 1.53
C SER A 110 6.55 -2.37 0.36
N SER A 111 7.86 -2.37 0.20
CA SER A 111 8.55 -3.04 -0.91
C SER A 111 9.06 -4.41 -0.48
N GLU A 112 8.12 -5.33 -0.21
CA GLU A 112 8.43 -6.67 0.29
C GLU A 112 8.89 -7.64 -0.79
N TYR A 113 9.60 -8.71 -0.38
CA TYR A 113 9.87 -9.88 -1.19
C TYR A 113 9.89 -11.17 -0.37
N PHE A 114 9.46 -12.27 -1.00
CA PHE A 114 9.27 -13.57 -0.37
C PHE A 114 10.11 -14.61 -1.07
N HIS A 115 11.18 -15.09 -0.41
CA HIS A 115 12.13 -16.08 -0.89
C HIS A 115 11.72 -17.48 -0.43
N ALA A 116 11.54 -18.42 -1.37
CA ALA A 116 11.29 -19.82 -1.01
C ALA A 116 12.54 -20.45 -0.37
N GLU A 117 12.39 -21.06 0.80
CA GLU A 117 13.50 -21.75 1.49
C GLU A 117 13.94 -23.02 0.78
N ASN A 118 13.00 -23.70 0.10
CA ASN A 118 13.21 -24.95 -0.59
C ASN A 118 12.20 -25.11 -1.75
N PRO A 119 12.32 -26.13 -2.62
CA PRO A 119 11.41 -26.31 -3.73
C PRO A 119 9.92 -26.46 -3.36
N ALA A 120 9.59 -27.00 -2.18
CA ALA A 120 8.19 -27.14 -1.74
C ALA A 120 7.57 -25.78 -1.33
N ALA A 121 8.41 -24.81 -0.94
CA ALA A 121 8.00 -23.45 -0.57
C ALA A 121 7.81 -22.50 -1.79
N ILE A 122 8.15 -22.94 -3.02
CA ILE A 122 8.06 -22.07 -4.21
C ILE A 122 6.64 -21.56 -4.41
N LYS A 123 5.64 -22.45 -4.39
CA LYS A 123 4.24 -22.04 -4.62
C LYS A 123 3.69 -21.10 -3.55
N PRO A 124 3.88 -21.35 -2.24
CA PRO A 124 3.57 -20.36 -1.20
C PRO A 124 4.25 -19.00 -1.42
N ALA A 125 5.54 -18.98 -1.76
CA ALA A 125 6.27 -17.74 -2.00
C ALA A 125 5.75 -16.98 -3.24
N GLU A 126 5.40 -17.67 -4.32
CA GLU A 126 4.80 -17.07 -5.51
C GLU A 126 3.47 -16.36 -5.21
N ILE A 127 2.61 -17.01 -4.40
CA ILE A 127 1.33 -16.43 -3.97
C ILE A 127 1.55 -15.13 -3.17
N LEU A 128 2.48 -15.14 -2.22
CA LEU A 128 2.82 -13.95 -1.42
C LEU A 128 3.43 -12.84 -2.30
N ASN A 129 4.32 -13.21 -3.23
CA ASN A 129 4.90 -12.27 -4.18
C ASN A 129 3.88 -11.70 -5.18
N ALA A 130 2.83 -12.41 -5.52
CA ALA A 130 1.72 -11.88 -6.31
C ALA A 130 0.84 -10.94 -5.46
N ALA A 131 0.56 -11.33 -4.21
CA ALA A 131 -0.31 -10.58 -3.30
C ALA A 131 0.24 -9.19 -2.94
N ARG A 132 1.57 -9.03 -2.78
CA ARG A 132 2.20 -7.75 -2.42
C ARG A 132 1.90 -6.60 -3.40
N PHE A 133 1.49 -6.91 -4.62
CA PHE A 133 1.16 -5.91 -5.64
C PHE A 133 -0.33 -5.53 -5.65
N LEU A 134 -1.19 -6.19 -4.87
CA LEU A 134 -2.64 -6.01 -4.98
C LEU A 134 -3.10 -4.57 -4.77
N SER A 135 -2.57 -3.87 -3.76
CA SER A 135 -2.92 -2.47 -3.49
C SER A 135 -2.63 -1.56 -4.68
N LEU A 136 -1.42 -1.66 -5.20
CA LEU A 136 -0.95 -0.81 -6.30
C LEU A 136 -1.56 -1.21 -7.64
N ASP A 137 -1.76 -2.51 -7.91
CA ASP A 137 -2.45 -2.96 -9.12
C ASP A 137 -3.86 -2.38 -9.19
N LEU A 138 -4.63 -2.48 -8.10
CA LEU A 138 -5.97 -1.90 -8.01
C LEU A 138 -5.93 -0.37 -8.12
N ASN A 139 -5.01 0.28 -7.41
CA ASN A 139 -4.88 1.73 -7.42
C ASN A 139 -4.56 2.29 -8.82
N TYR A 140 -3.71 1.60 -9.57
CA TYR A 140 -3.30 2.02 -10.92
C TYR A 140 -4.21 1.51 -12.04
N GLY A 141 -5.28 0.80 -11.71
CA GLY A 141 -6.18 0.23 -12.70
C GLY A 141 -5.56 -0.89 -13.53
N ARG A 142 -4.60 -1.62 -12.96
CA ARG A 142 -3.95 -2.78 -13.56
C ARG A 142 -4.75 -4.04 -13.24
N ARG A 143 -4.91 -4.91 -14.22
CA ARG A 143 -5.47 -6.24 -13.97
C ARG A 143 -4.50 -7.07 -13.12
N VAL A 144 -5.03 -7.66 -12.05
CA VAL A 144 -4.31 -8.65 -11.27
C VAL A 144 -4.25 -9.99 -12.02
N GLU A 145 -3.35 -10.88 -11.61
CA GLU A 145 -3.27 -12.24 -12.14
C GLU A 145 -4.53 -13.03 -11.79
N SER A 146 -4.87 -14.07 -12.60
CA SER A 146 -6.12 -14.81 -12.41
C SER A 146 -6.27 -15.42 -11.04
N GLU A 147 -5.22 -15.97 -10.46
CA GLU A 147 -5.23 -16.53 -9.11
C GLU A 147 -5.57 -15.47 -8.05
N MET A 148 -4.99 -14.26 -8.18
CA MET A 148 -5.29 -13.12 -7.31
C MET A 148 -6.70 -12.57 -7.54
N TYR A 149 -7.20 -12.61 -8.78
CA TYR A 149 -8.59 -12.25 -9.05
C TYR A 149 -9.58 -13.19 -8.35
N GLU A 150 -9.38 -14.50 -8.48
CA GLU A 150 -10.18 -15.50 -7.78
C GLU A 150 -10.10 -15.28 -6.26
N TYR A 151 -8.90 -15.12 -5.73
CA TYR A 151 -8.70 -14.83 -4.31
C TYR A 151 -9.50 -13.60 -3.84
N LEU A 152 -9.49 -12.50 -4.59
CA LEU A 152 -10.25 -11.29 -4.25
C LEU A 152 -11.76 -11.53 -4.26
N MET A 153 -12.28 -12.25 -5.29
CA MET A 153 -13.71 -12.55 -5.42
C MET A 153 -14.19 -13.49 -4.30
N ASP A 154 -13.44 -14.55 -4.02
CA ASP A 154 -13.77 -15.53 -2.98
C ASP A 154 -13.77 -14.94 -1.58
N ASN A 155 -13.02 -13.83 -1.38
CA ASN A 155 -12.90 -13.13 -0.10
C ASN A 155 -13.68 -11.81 -0.04
N GLY A 156 -14.69 -11.63 -0.91
CA GLY A 156 -15.72 -10.60 -0.73
C GLY A 156 -15.53 -9.31 -1.52
N MET A 157 -14.64 -9.29 -2.53
CA MET A 157 -14.67 -8.24 -3.55
C MET A 157 -15.72 -8.57 -4.60
N THR A 158 -16.55 -7.61 -4.98
CA THR A 158 -17.50 -7.79 -6.09
C THR A 158 -16.87 -7.44 -7.44
N ARG A 159 -17.49 -7.94 -8.53
CA ARG A 159 -17.06 -7.58 -9.89
C ARG A 159 -17.19 -6.08 -10.16
N GLU A 160 -18.21 -5.45 -9.63
CA GLU A 160 -18.45 -4.01 -9.74
C GLU A 160 -17.35 -3.22 -9.05
N GLU A 161 -16.94 -3.61 -7.84
CA GLU A 161 -15.81 -3.00 -7.13
C GLU A 161 -14.50 -3.17 -7.89
N TYR A 162 -14.24 -4.37 -8.43
CA TYR A 162 -13.06 -4.61 -9.24
C TYR A 162 -13.05 -3.74 -10.51
N HIS A 163 -14.20 -3.63 -11.20
CA HIS A 163 -14.33 -2.76 -12.38
C HIS A 163 -14.16 -1.27 -12.03
N PHE A 164 -14.59 -0.84 -10.86
CA PHE A 164 -14.31 0.52 -10.39
C PHE A 164 -12.80 0.79 -10.38
N PHE A 165 -11.98 -0.11 -9.85
CA PHE A 165 -10.53 0.03 -9.85
C PHE A 165 -9.95 0.04 -11.26
N LEU A 166 -10.35 -0.89 -12.12
CA LEU A 166 -9.88 -0.93 -13.51
C LEU A 166 -10.23 0.34 -14.31
N SER A 167 -11.24 1.07 -13.91
CA SER A 167 -11.61 2.34 -14.53
C SER A 167 -10.76 3.52 -14.09
N SER A 168 -9.93 3.36 -13.05
CA SER A 168 -9.01 4.39 -12.56
C SER A 168 -7.94 4.71 -13.62
N LYS A 169 -7.74 6.01 -13.89
CA LYS A 169 -6.73 6.50 -14.85
C LYS A 169 -5.79 7.51 -14.23
N LEU A 170 -5.61 7.45 -12.91
CA LEU A 170 -4.85 8.43 -12.14
C LEU A 170 -3.34 8.13 -12.07
N LYS A 171 -2.91 7.00 -12.61
CA LYS A 171 -1.52 6.54 -12.57
C LYS A 171 -0.52 7.61 -13.03
N HIS A 172 -0.86 8.41 -14.03
CA HIS A 172 0.02 9.42 -14.58
C HIS A 172 0.29 10.63 -13.65
N HIS A 173 -0.49 10.76 -12.57
CA HIS A 173 -0.24 11.71 -11.49
C HIS A 173 0.61 11.13 -10.36
N CYS A 174 1.10 9.90 -10.47
CA CYS A 174 1.74 9.18 -9.39
C CYS A 174 3.25 9.05 -9.56
N ILE A 175 3.94 9.05 -8.43
CA ILE A 175 5.30 8.57 -8.23
C ILE A 175 5.19 7.32 -7.35
N MET A 176 5.90 6.26 -7.70
CA MET A 176 6.00 5.07 -6.87
C MET A 176 6.90 5.37 -5.66
N GLY A 177 6.34 5.30 -4.46
CA GLY A 177 7.09 5.37 -3.22
C GLY A 177 7.43 3.95 -2.73
N ASN A 178 8.70 3.66 -2.56
CA ASN A 178 9.15 2.39 -2.02
C ASN A 178 9.62 2.58 -0.58
N ASP A 179 8.87 2.00 0.36
CA ASP A 179 9.24 1.89 1.75
C ASP A 179 10.03 0.59 1.90
N TYR A 180 11.32 0.69 2.15
CA TYR A 180 12.19 -0.47 2.26
C TYR A 180 12.96 -0.47 3.57
N TYR A 181 12.79 -1.55 4.30
CA TYR A 181 13.47 -1.86 5.55
C TYR A 181 14.21 -3.19 5.41
N VAL A 182 15.25 -3.40 6.19
CA VAL A 182 15.98 -4.69 6.23
C VAL A 182 15.08 -5.90 6.51
N THR A 183 13.90 -5.64 7.08
CA THR A 183 12.88 -6.65 7.41
C THR A 183 11.89 -6.91 6.28
N ASN A 184 11.98 -6.24 5.14
CA ASN A 184 11.03 -6.37 4.01
C ASN A 184 11.26 -7.62 3.16
N GLU A 185 12.39 -8.31 3.38
CA GLU A 185 12.63 -9.59 2.73
C GLU A 185 12.39 -10.74 3.70
N HIS A 186 11.66 -11.74 3.22
CA HIS A 186 11.20 -12.86 4.04
C HIS A 186 11.61 -14.19 3.44
N ARG A 187 11.92 -15.17 4.28
CA ARG A 187 11.99 -16.59 3.90
C ARG A 187 10.61 -17.21 4.10
N VAL A 188 10.21 -18.04 3.16
CA VAL A 188 8.93 -18.73 3.18
C VAL A 188 9.16 -20.22 3.32
N ALA A 189 8.59 -20.82 4.35
CA ALA A 189 8.59 -22.27 4.56
C ALA A 189 7.50 -22.98 3.75
N GLU A 190 7.51 -24.29 3.70
CA GLU A 190 6.56 -25.13 2.95
C GLU A 190 5.11 -24.91 3.40
N ASP A 191 4.88 -24.66 4.69
CA ASP A 191 3.55 -24.39 5.26
C ASP A 191 3.07 -22.95 5.02
N GLY A 192 3.86 -22.12 4.31
CA GLY A 192 3.56 -20.72 4.05
C GLY A 192 3.93 -19.76 5.18
N SER A 193 4.46 -20.25 6.28
CA SER A 193 4.98 -19.38 7.36
C SER A 193 6.18 -18.58 6.88
N THR A 194 6.34 -17.37 7.42
CA THR A 194 7.40 -16.44 7.03
C THR A 194 8.31 -16.10 8.19
N SER A 195 9.59 -15.88 7.88
CA SER A 195 10.60 -15.36 8.80
C SER A 195 11.48 -14.34 8.11
N ALA A 196 12.14 -13.46 8.86
CA ALA A 196 13.04 -12.47 8.27
C ALA A 196 14.22 -13.17 7.56
N SER A 197 14.53 -12.72 6.33
CA SER A 197 15.70 -13.22 5.58
C SER A 197 16.93 -12.34 5.74
N GLY A 198 16.74 -11.12 6.22
CA GLY A 198 17.69 -10.05 5.99
C GLY A 198 17.72 -9.62 4.52
N GLU A 199 18.62 -8.74 4.18
CA GLU A 199 18.77 -8.25 2.80
C GLU A 199 19.36 -9.31 1.89
N VAL A 200 18.60 -9.73 0.86
CA VAL A 200 18.99 -10.71 -0.16
C VAL A 200 19.07 -10.06 -1.53
N PHE A 201 17.98 -9.46 -2.01
CA PHE A 201 17.96 -8.67 -3.25
C PHE A 201 18.33 -7.22 -3.01
N GLY A 202 18.07 -6.73 -1.81
CA GLY A 202 18.27 -5.35 -1.41
C GLY A 202 17.31 -4.37 -2.10
N TYR A 203 17.43 -3.14 -1.69
CA TYR A 203 16.60 -2.05 -2.21
C TYR A 203 16.61 -1.96 -3.75
N ASP A 204 17.79 -2.09 -4.35
CA ASP A 204 17.96 -1.96 -5.81
C ASP A 204 17.17 -3.04 -6.57
N GLY A 205 17.38 -4.32 -6.23
CA GLY A 205 16.72 -5.44 -6.89
C GLY A 205 15.20 -5.43 -6.73
N ILE A 206 14.70 -5.06 -5.54
CA ILE A 206 13.26 -4.97 -5.28
C ILE A 206 12.66 -3.76 -5.99
N THR A 207 13.27 -2.60 -5.90
CA THR A 207 12.83 -1.38 -6.60
C THR A 207 12.73 -1.59 -8.10
N TRP A 208 13.68 -2.33 -8.69
CA TRP A 208 13.63 -2.69 -10.11
C TRP A 208 12.35 -3.48 -10.45
N GLN A 209 11.88 -4.39 -9.61
CA GLN A 209 10.66 -5.17 -9.84
C GLN A 209 9.41 -4.27 -9.86
N TYR A 210 9.32 -3.30 -8.95
CA TYR A 210 8.22 -2.32 -8.93
C TYR A 210 8.29 -1.39 -10.15
N TYR A 211 9.49 -0.91 -10.49
CA TYR A 211 9.67 -0.11 -11.70
C TYR A 211 9.30 -0.88 -12.97
N ASP A 212 9.74 -2.14 -13.10
CA ASP A 212 9.42 -2.97 -14.27
C ASP A 212 7.91 -3.19 -14.41
N ARG A 213 7.21 -3.37 -13.29
CA ARG A 213 5.76 -3.58 -13.27
C ARG A 213 4.97 -2.31 -13.61
N TYR A 214 5.35 -1.17 -13.06
CA TYR A 214 4.53 0.04 -13.11
C TYR A 214 5.06 1.11 -14.05
N ARG A 215 6.34 1.14 -14.36
CA ARG A 215 6.97 2.15 -15.25
C ARG A 215 6.67 3.58 -14.80
N LEU A 216 6.72 3.83 -13.51
CA LEU A 216 6.60 5.14 -12.89
C LEU A 216 7.96 5.63 -12.38
N PRO A 217 8.16 6.95 -12.22
CA PRO A 217 9.26 7.45 -11.40
C PRO A 217 9.22 6.82 -10.02
N VAL A 218 10.36 6.54 -9.42
CA VAL A 218 10.49 5.89 -8.11
C VAL A 218 11.13 6.87 -7.13
N MET A 219 10.65 6.84 -5.89
CA MET A 219 11.20 7.54 -4.75
C MET A 219 11.35 6.56 -3.59
N HIS A 220 12.49 6.58 -2.89
CA HIS A 220 12.63 5.90 -1.61
C HIS A 220 11.95 6.78 -0.55
N THR A 221 10.89 6.29 0.04
CA THR A 221 9.99 7.09 0.89
C THR A 221 10.19 6.82 2.37
N GLU A 222 10.44 5.57 2.77
CA GLU A 222 10.69 5.22 4.16
C GLU A 222 11.82 4.19 4.28
N THR A 223 12.60 4.36 5.34
CA THR A 223 13.60 3.40 5.80
C THR A 223 13.94 3.70 7.26
N ASN A 224 14.66 2.78 7.92
CA ASN A 224 15.26 3.05 9.21
C ASN A 224 16.72 2.60 9.25
N PHE A 225 17.44 3.18 10.19
CA PHE A 225 18.75 2.70 10.59
C PHE A 225 18.64 2.29 12.06
N SER A 226 19.09 1.07 12.40
CA SER A 226 19.11 0.58 13.77
C SER A 226 20.56 0.35 14.19
N GLU A 227 21.07 1.21 15.04
CA GLU A 227 22.33 0.94 15.73
C GLU A 227 22.09 -0.10 16.84
N GLY A 228 22.92 -1.12 16.91
CA GLY A 228 22.95 -2.06 18.04
C GLY A 228 23.28 -1.34 19.36
N PRO A 229 23.04 -1.96 20.52
CA PRO A 229 23.23 -1.35 21.83
C PRO A 229 24.65 -0.84 22.09
N ASN A 230 25.62 -1.20 21.26
CA ASN A 230 27.02 -0.78 21.38
C ASN A 230 27.44 0.21 20.26
N GLY A 231 26.53 0.73 19.45
CA GLY A 231 26.83 1.64 18.35
C GLY A 231 27.61 0.98 17.20
N ASP A 232 27.62 -0.35 17.13
CA ASP A 232 28.22 -1.07 16.03
C ASP A 232 27.30 -0.95 14.81
N GLU A 233 27.86 -0.47 13.70
CA GLU A 233 27.18 -0.40 12.40
C GLU A 233 26.73 -1.80 11.98
N ALA A 234 25.44 -1.94 11.65
CA ALA A 234 24.88 -3.19 11.14
C ALA A 234 25.17 -3.32 9.63
#